data_232744d268a211cbcffe7af6b6947da4
#
_entry.id   232744d268a211cbcffe7af6b6947da4
#
_cell.length_a   1.000
_cell.length_b   1.000
_cell.length_c   1.000
_cell.angle_alpha   90.00
_cell.angle_beta   90.00
_cell.angle_gamma   90.00
#
_symmetry.space_group_name_H-M   'P 1'
#
loop_
_entity.id
_entity.type
_entity.pdbx_description
1 polymer ?
#
loop_
_entity_poly.entity_id
_entity_poly.type
_entity_poly.pdbx_seq_one_letter_code
_entity_poly.pdbx_strand_id
1 'polypeptide(L)'
;VKSGLEFSFNFGKIKSLYSSFTIAGAYLKTKRVYSTIDYEFLPSSSAAKQYRNIGMYPAGESRISERLNTNLRMVTQIPQLRLILSTTFQVIWFDKYYYPFYDEAPLYLFDKDGTTTDYTEEMRTDPDFMRYYDENTEYYYITEVLPPLFLANIRLSKEIEDKMKLSLFVNNFLNYRPMHMYIRSESYTRRNPSIYFGAEIIFKI
;
A
#
# COMPACT_ATOMS: atom_id res chain seq x y z
N VAL A 1 -2.69 3.27 -13.82
CA VAL A 1 -3.87 4.17 -13.75
C VAL A 1 -4.28 4.34 -12.30
N LYS A 2 -4.65 5.58 -11.91
CA LYS A 2 -5.16 5.91 -10.56
C LYS A 2 -6.49 6.62 -10.71
N SER A 3 -7.47 6.23 -9.90
CA SER A 3 -8.78 6.89 -9.78
C SER A 3 -9.18 6.93 -8.31
N GLY A 4 -9.94 7.93 -7.91
CA GLY A 4 -10.35 8.05 -6.52
C GLY A 4 -11.24 9.25 -6.27
N LEU A 5 -11.70 9.34 -5.04
CA LEU A 5 -12.48 10.46 -4.52
C LEU A 5 -11.83 10.91 -3.21
N GLU A 6 -11.65 12.21 -3.08
CA GLU A 6 -11.13 12.82 -1.86
C GLU A 6 -12.12 13.88 -1.36
N PHE A 7 -12.22 13.99 -0.05
CA PHE A 7 -13.01 15.04 0.58
C PHE A 7 -12.28 15.59 1.81
N SER A 8 -12.57 16.85 2.11
CA SER A 8 -12.09 17.51 3.33
C SER A 8 -13.12 18.54 3.79
N PHE A 9 -13.49 18.44 5.05
CA PHE A 9 -14.37 19.39 5.71
C PHE A 9 -13.66 20.02 6.90
N ASN A 10 -13.59 21.34 6.90
CA ASN A 10 -13.06 22.12 8.02
C ASN A 10 -14.19 22.86 8.70
N PHE A 11 -14.47 22.49 9.95
CA PHE A 11 -15.55 23.11 10.74
C PHE A 11 -15.14 24.41 11.43
N GLY A 12 -13.90 24.90 11.16
CA GLY A 12 -13.41 26.11 11.78
C GLY A 12 -13.26 25.99 13.30
N LYS A 13 -13.22 27.14 13.96
CA LYS A 13 -13.06 27.21 15.42
C LYS A 13 -14.42 27.29 16.12
N ILE A 14 -14.75 26.29 16.90
CA ILE A 14 -15.90 26.26 17.79
C ILE A 14 -15.49 26.99 19.08
N LYS A 15 -15.99 28.21 19.28
CA LYS A 15 -15.55 29.09 20.37
C LYS A 15 -15.75 28.49 21.76
N SER A 16 -16.90 27.83 22.01
CA SER A 16 -17.22 27.20 23.30
C SER A 16 -16.26 26.08 23.69
N LEU A 17 -15.65 25.40 22.69
CA LEU A 17 -14.72 24.30 22.89
C LEU A 17 -13.25 24.73 22.71
N TYR A 18 -13.02 25.97 22.30
CA TYR A 18 -11.68 26.42 21.87
C TYR A 18 -11.01 25.52 20.83
N SER A 19 -11.80 24.77 20.07
CA SER A 19 -11.35 23.69 19.22
C SER A 19 -11.74 23.92 17.76
N SER A 20 -10.88 23.49 16.86
CA SER A 20 -11.16 23.35 15.43
C SER A 20 -11.10 21.87 15.04
N PHE A 21 -11.94 21.49 14.09
CA PHE A 21 -12.04 20.12 13.60
C PHE A 21 -11.87 20.10 12.09
N THR A 22 -11.13 19.13 11.63
CA THR A 22 -11.01 18.81 10.22
C THR A 22 -11.23 17.33 10.01
N ILE A 23 -12.18 16.97 9.15
CA ILE A 23 -12.42 15.61 8.71
C ILE A 23 -12.00 15.51 7.25
N ALA A 24 -11.13 14.58 6.93
CA ALA A 24 -10.73 14.30 5.56
C ALA A 24 -10.80 12.81 5.29
N GLY A 25 -11.02 12.45 4.04
CA GLY A 25 -11.00 11.06 3.64
C GLY A 25 -10.69 10.91 2.16
N ALA A 26 -10.24 9.73 1.80
CA ALA A 26 -9.93 9.38 0.44
C ALA A 26 -10.27 7.92 0.17
N TYR A 27 -10.98 7.69 -0.93
CA TYR A 27 -11.04 6.40 -1.59
C TYR A 27 -10.12 6.40 -2.78
N LEU A 28 -9.24 5.44 -2.87
CA LEU A 28 -8.26 5.33 -3.94
C LEU A 28 -8.30 3.93 -4.55
N LYS A 29 -8.43 3.87 -5.87
CA LYS A 29 -8.24 2.67 -6.67
C LYS A 29 -7.05 2.84 -7.59
N THR A 30 -6.10 1.95 -7.52
CA THR A 30 -4.92 1.94 -8.40
C THR A 30 -4.89 0.66 -9.19
N LYS A 31 -4.63 0.81 -10.49
CA LYS A 31 -4.35 -0.31 -11.39
C LYS A 31 -2.93 -0.17 -11.89
N ARG A 32 -2.12 -1.17 -11.64
CA ARG A 32 -0.82 -1.31 -12.29
C ARG A 32 -1.03 -2.05 -13.60
N VAL A 33 -0.55 -1.48 -14.68
CA VAL A 33 -0.68 -2.04 -16.02
C VAL A 33 0.72 -2.08 -16.61
N TYR A 34 1.10 -3.19 -17.17
CA TYR A 34 2.25 -3.25 -18.04
C TYR A 34 1.84 -2.70 -19.39
N SER A 35 2.46 -1.59 -19.81
CA SER A 35 2.17 -0.96 -21.10
C SER A 35 3.01 -1.53 -22.25
N THR A 36 4.01 -2.31 -21.89
CA THR A 36 4.95 -2.94 -22.83
C THR A 36 4.96 -4.44 -22.59
N ILE A 37 5.29 -5.16 -23.63
CA ILE A 37 5.55 -6.59 -23.59
C ILE A 37 6.70 -6.85 -22.62
N ASP A 38 6.50 -7.79 -21.71
CA ASP A 38 7.51 -8.20 -20.74
C ASP A 38 8.35 -9.33 -21.30
N TYR A 39 9.66 -9.31 -20.98
CA TYR A 39 10.59 -10.37 -21.35
C TYR A 39 11.04 -11.08 -20.09
N GLU A 40 10.75 -12.35 -19.98
CA GLU A 40 11.17 -13.12 -18.83
C GLU A 40 12.31 -14.07 -19.19
N PHE A 41 13.38 -14.00 -18.37
CA PHE A 41 14.50 -14.92 -18.43
C PHE A 41 14.17 -16.15 -17.58
N LEU A 42 14.05 -17.29 -18.23
CA LEU A 42 13.79 -18.55 -17.54
C LEU A 42 15.11 -19.31 -17.29
N PRO A 43 15.23 -20.00 -16.16
CA PRO A 43 16.43 -20.75 -15.85
C PRO A 43 16.66 -21.87 -16.87
N SER A 44 17.89 -21.98 -17.35
CA SER A 44 18.27 -22.97 -18.33
C SER A 44 18.12 -24.40 -17.80
N SER A 45 17.32 -25.22 -18.47
CA SER A 45 17.38 -26.67 -18.30
C SER A 45 18.38 -27.26 -19.33
N SER A 46 18.95 -28.41 -19.01
CA SER A 46 19.90 -29.10 -19.87
C SER A 46 19.32 -29.54 -21.23
N ALA A 47 17.99 -29.72 -21.30
CA ALA A 47 17.27 -30.11 -22.52
C ALA A 47 17.05 -28.96 -23.51
N ALA A 48 17.06 -27.71 -23.05
CA ALA A 48 16.70 -26.54 -23.87
C ALA A 48 17.91 -25.74 -24.38
N LYS A 49 19.01 -26.41 -24.65
CA LYS A 49 20.22 -25.75 -25.16
C LYS A 49 20.05 -25.08 -26.54
N GLN A 50 19.01 -25.43 -27.28
CA GLN A 50 18.75 -24.84 -28.60
C GLN A 50 17.93 -23.56 -28.56
N TYR A 51 17.17 -23.29 -27.49
CA TYR A 51 16.37 -22.08 -27.36
C TYR A 51 17.04 -21.07 -26.45
N ARG A 52 16.84 -19.78 -26.74
CA ARG A 52 17.09 -18.74 -25.75
C ARG A 52 16.04 -18.87 -24.65
N ASN A 53 16.48 -18.80 -23.39
CA ASN A 53 15.57 -18.89 -22.26
C ASN A 53 14.81 -17.55 -22.08
N ILE A 54 14.19 -17.04 -23.12
CA ILE A 54 13.47 -15.79 -23.14
C ILE A 54 12.10 -16.00 -23.74
N GLY A 55 11.04 -15.78 -22.95
CA GLY A 55 9.67 -15.69 -23.40
C GLY A 55 9.23 -14.24 -23.50
N MET A 56 8.40 -13.92 -24.47
CA MET A 56 7.79 -12.61 -24.63
C MET A 56 6.31 -12.70 -24.23
N TYR A 57 5.95 -12.04 -23.13
CA TYR A 57 4.62 -12.12 -22.53
C TYR A 57 3.75 -10.92 -22.89
N PRO A 58 2.43 -11.09 -22.97
CA PRO A 58 1.53 -10.00 -23.33
C PRO A 58 1.48 -8.91 -22.24
N ALA A 59 1.25 -7.68 -22.68
CA ALA A 59 0.93 -6.58 -21.75
C ALA A 59 -0.40 -6.83 -21.05
N GLY A 60 -0.51 -6.47 -19.78
CA GLY A 60 -1.74 -6.69 -19.02
C GLY A 60 -1.83 -5.97 -17.68
N GLU A 61 -2.94 -6.16 -16.99
CA GLU A 61 -3.14 -5.64 -15.63
C GLU A 61 -2.45 -6.58 -14.62
N SER A 62 -1.48 -6.05 -13.85
CA SER A 62 -0.74 -6.89 -12.91
C SER A 62 -1.29 -6.84 -11.50
N ARG A 63 -1.76 -5.69 -11.04
CA ARG A 63 -2.26 -5.53 -9.66
C ARG A 63 -3.30 -4.43 -9.58
N ILE A 64 -4.40 -4.72 -8.90
CA ILE A 64 -5.42 -3.74 -8.55
C ILE A 64 -5.42 -3.61 -7.03
N SER A 65 -5.36 -2.37 -6.54
CA SER A 65 -5.43 -2.07 -5.12
C SER A 65 -6.51 -1.04 -4.85
N GLU A 66 -7.27 -1.24 -3.78
CA GLU A 66 -8.32 -0.33 -3.34
C GLU A 66 -8.15 -0.04 -1.85
N ARG A 67 -8.25 1.24 -1.50
CA ARG A 67 -8.12 1.70 -0.11
C ARG A 67 -9.12 2.81 0.19
N LEU A 68 -9.74 2.74 1.37
CA LEU A 68 -10.52 3.82 1.95
C LEU A 68 -9.90 4.22 3.29
N ASN A 69 -9.57 5.48 3.43
CA ASN A 69 -9.06 6.04 4.67
C ASN A 69 -9.79 7.32 5.05
N THR A 70 -9.87 7.58 6.35
CA THR A 70 -10.37 8.83 6.92
C THR A 70 -9.45 9.32 8.01
N ASN A 71 -9.39 10.66 8.16
CA ASN A 71 -8.65 11.34 9.20
C ASN A 71 -9.56 12.34 9.90
N LEU A 72 -9.58 12.31 11.22
CA LEU A 72 -10.14 13.36 12.06
C LEU A 72 -8.99 14.06 12.78
N ARG A 73 -8.83 15.34 12.54
CA ARG A 73 -7.89 16.17 13.27
C ARG A 73 -8.66 17.17 14.14
N MET A 74 -8.29 17.22 15.40
CA MET A 74 -8.80 18.18 16.36
C MET A 74 -7.64 19.00 16.93
N VAL A 75 -7.79 20.31 16.95
CA VAL A 75 -6.84 21.22 17.60
C VAL A 75 -7.59 22.09 18.59
N THR A 76 -7.28 21.92 19.87
CA THR A 76 -7.83 22.68 20.98
C THR A 76 -6.78 23.67 21.48
N GLN A 77 -7.12 24.94 21.50
CA GLN A 77 -6.25 26.00 22.02
C GLN A 77 -6.87 26.56 23.31
N ILE A 78 -6.15 26.47 24.40
CA ILE A 78 -6.55 27.01 25.69
C ILE A 78 -5.68 28.25 25.98
N PRO A 79 -6.13 29.46 25.59
CA PRO A 79 -5.29 30.65 25.63
C PRO A 79 -4.84 31.01 27.06
N GLN A 80 -5.74 30.84 28.05
CA GLN A 80 -5.45 31.15 29.45
C GLN A 80 -4.27 30.34 30.00
N LEU A 81 -4.08 29.13 29.49
CA LEU A 81 -3.00 28.25 29.90
C LEU A 81 -1.84 28.22 28.91
N ARG A 82 -1.96 28.94 27.77
CA ARG A 82 -1.03 28.88 26.64
C ARG A 82 -0.76 27.43 26.20
N LEU A 83 -1.82 26.60 26.19
CA LEU A 83 -1.76 25.21 25.82
C LEU A 83 -2.41 24.97 24.48
N ILE A 84 -1.81 24.09 23.69
CA ILE A 84 -2.35 23.59 22.43
C ILE A 84 -2.36 22.08 22.51
N LEU A 85 -3.55 21.50 22.43
CA LEU A 85 -3.76 20.05 22.32
C LEU A 85 -4.11 19.71 20.89
N SER A 86 -3.31 18.89 20.24
CA SER A 86 -3.60 18.35 18.90
C SER A 86 -3.84 16.86 18.99
N THR A 87 -4.96 16.41 18.48
CA THR A 87 -5.31 15.00 18.41
C THR A 87 -5.62 14.62 16.96
N THR A 88 -5.11 13.50 16.51
CA THR A 88 -5.38 12.97 15.18
C THR A 88 -5.82 11.52 15.30
N PHE A 89 -6.97 11.22 14.73
CA PHE A 89 -7.45 9.86 14.54
C PHE A 89 -7.43 9.54 13.06
N GLN A 90 -6.76 8.47 12.70
CA GLN A 90 -6.70 7.97 11.33
C GLN A 90 -7.27 6.56 11.30
N VAL A 91 -8.15 6.32 10.34
CA VAL A 91 -8.73 5.00 10.11
C VAL A 91 -8.48 4.61 8.67
N ILE A 92 -7.94 3.43 8.46
CA ILE A 92 -7.98 2.74 7.19
C ILE A 92 -9.06 1.69 7.30
N TRP A 93 -10.22 1.93 6.66
CA TRP A 93 -11.40 1.09 6.78
C TRP A 93 -11.24 -0.23 6.06
N PHE A 94 -10.68 -0.15 4.86
CA PHE A 94 -10.23 -1.32 4.13
C PHE A 94 -9.01 -0.98 3.27
N ASP A 95 -8.23 -2.00 3.03
CA ASP A 95 -7.05 -1.98 2.17
C ASP A 95 -6.97 -3.36 1.55
N LYS A 96 -7.34 -3.45 0.29
CA LYS A 96 -7.40 -4.73 -0.42
C LYS A 96 -6.65 -4.64 -1.72
N TYR A 97 -6.10 -5.75 -2.13
CA TYR A 97 -5.50 -5.89 -3.44
C TYR A 97 -5.70 -7.28 -3.99
N TYR A 98 -5.74 -7.37 -5.30
CA TYR A 98 -5.83 -8.62 -6.04
C TYR A 98 -5.09 -8.47 -7.36
N TYR A 99 -4.79 -9.60 -7.95
CA TYR A 99 -4.24 -9.70 -9.28
C TYR A 99 -5.35 -10.25 -10.18
N PRO A 100 -5.69 -9.56 -11.27
CA PRO A 100 -6.65 -10.11 -12.22
C PRO A 100 -6.09 -11.41 -12.80
N PHE A 101 -6.99 -12.31 -13.15
CA PHE A 101 -6.61 -13.53 -13.86
C PHE A 101 -5.89 -13.16 -15.16
N TYR A 102 -4.79 -13.80 -15.38
CA TYR A 102 -3.90 -13.51 -16.49
C TYR A 102 -3.34 -14.84 -16.99
N ASP A 103 -3.49 -15.09 -18.29
CA ASP A 103 -2.88 -16.26 -18.94
C ASP A 103 -1.39 -15.93 -19.15
N GLU A 104 -0.54 -16.55 -18.35
CA GLU A 104 0.90 -16.30 -18.37
C GLU A 104 1.63 -17.16 -19.41
N ALA A 105 0.96 -17.45 -20.53
CA ALA A 105 1.61 -18.03 -21.69
C ALA A 105 2.35 -16.94 -22.47
N PRO A 106 3.59 -17.19 -22.91
CA PRO A 106 4.27 -16.27 -23.79
C PRO A 106 3.56 -16.20 -25.15
N LEU A 107 3.69 -15.05 -25.82
CA LEU A 107 3.24 -14.91 -27.20
C LEU A 107 4.24 -15.58 -28.15
N TYR A 108 5.52 -15.39 -27.86
CA TYR A 108 6.63 -15.86 -28.69
C TYR A 108 7.78 -16.37 -27.81
N LEU A 109 8.54 -17.29 -28.34
CA LEU A 109 9.87 -17.67 -27.83
C LEU A 109 10.95 -17.13 -28.77
N PHE A 110 12.11 -16.78 -28.20
CA PHE A 110 13.26 -16.38 -28.97
C PHE A 110 14.22 -17.55 -29.18
N ASP A 111 14.54 -17.82 -30.40
CA ASP A 111 15.58 -18.77 -30.79
C ASP A 111 16.99 -18.17 -30.67
N LYS A 112 18.00 -19.02 -30.66
CA LYS A 112 19.40 -18.60 -30.51
C LYS A 112 19.90 -17.69 -31.64
N ASP A 113 19.38 -17.85 -32.80
CA ASP A 113 19.70 -17.03 -33.99
C ASP A 113 18.95 -15.71 -34.01
N GLY A 114 18.00 -15.51 -33.07
CA GLY A 114 17.21 -14.28 -32.93
C GLY A 114 15.89 -14.33 -33.67
N THR A 115 15.51 -15.45 -34.25
CA THR A 115 14.17 -15.66 -34.78
C THR A 115 13.16 -15.84 -33.66
N THR A 116 11.90 -15.63 -33.94
CA THR A 116 10.80 -15.79 -32.99
C THR A 116 9.92 -16.96 -33.43
N THR A 117 9.55 -17.80 -32.48
CA THR A 117 8.62 -18.91 -32.68
C THR A 117 7.36 -18.66 -31.85
N ASP A 118 6.17 -18.73 -32.47
CA ASP A 118 4.89 -18.59 -31.77
C ASP A 118 4.73 -19.69 -30.72
N TYR A 119 4.31 -19.33 -29.53
CA TYR A 119 4.02 -20.29 -28.48
C TYR A 119 2.61 -20.83 -28.66
N THR A 120 2.50 -22.14 -28.95
CA THR A 120 1.22 -22.79 -29.25
C THR A 120 0.65 -23.51 -28.05
N GLU A 121 -0.66 -23.89 -28.11
CA GLU A 121 -1.33 -24.63 -27.05
C GLU A 121 -0.68 -26.01 -26.81
N GLU A 122 -0.18 -26.65 -27.86
CA GLU A 122 0.51 -27.95 -27.75
C GLU A 122 1.80 -27.83 -26.92
N MET A 123 2.48 -26.67 -27.00
CA MET A 123 3.71 -26.41 -26.24
C MET A 123 3.48 -26.33 -24.74
N ARG A 124 2.25 -26.08 -24.27
CA ARG A 124 1.93 -26.05 -22.83
C ARG A 124 2.12 -27.39 -22.13
N THR A 125 1.93 -28.47 -22.86
CA THR A 125 2.06 -29.83 -22.33
C THR A 125 3.35 -30.53 -22.75
N ASP A 126 4.13 -29.91 -23.64
CA ASP A 126 5.41 -30.43 -24.09
C ASP A 126 6.49 -30.21 -23.02
N PRO A 127 7.19 -31.27 -22.57
CA PRO A 127 8.21 -31.19 -21.51
C PRO A 127 9.33 -30.15 -21.80
N ASP A 128 9.64 -29.88 -23.07
CA ASP A 128 10.67 -28.93 -23.46
C ASP A 128 10.20 -27.46 -23.37
N PHE A 129 8.89 -27.21 -23.49
CA PHE A 129 8.29 -25.90 -23.58
C PHE A 129 7.38 -25.54 -22.39
N MET A 130 6.83 -26.52 -21.65
CA MET A 130 5.91 -26.28 -20.54
C MET A 130 6.48 -25.33 -19.48
N ARG A 131 7.79 -25.22 -19.34
CA ARG A 131 8.46 -24.30 -18.40
C ARG A 131 8.27 -22.83 -18.71
N TYR A 132 7.86 -22.49 -19.94
CA TYR A 132 7.54 -21.12 -20.36
C TYR A 132 6.11 -20.73 -20.01
N TYR A 133 5.31 -21.70 -19.63
CA TYR A 133 3.96 -21.48 -19.15
C TYR A 133 3.96 -21.51 -17.61
N ASP A 134 3.64 -20.39 -17.00
CA ASP A 134 3.46 -20.33 -15.55
C ASP A 134 2.00 -20.60 -15.23
N GLU A 135 1.70 -21.83 -14.83
CA GLU A 135 0.40 -22.19 -14.32
C GLU A 135 0.23 -21.61 -12.92
N ASN A 136 -0.21 -20.37 -12.86
CA ASN A 136 -0.51 -19.72 -11.59
C ASN A 136 -1.64 -20.49 -10.88
N THR A 137 -1.34 -20.92 -9.68
CA THR A 137 -2.32 -21.58 -8.83
C THR A 137 -3.42 -20.59 -8.41
N GLU A 138 -4.66 -21.06 -8.24
CA GLU A 138 -5.82 -20.23 -7.89
C GLU A 138 -5.57 -19.25 -6.74
N TYR A 139 -4.73 -19.60 -5.77
CA TYR A 139 -4.45 -18.74 -4.63
C TYR A 139 -3.70 -17.44 -5.01
N TYR A 140 -3.05 -17.35 -6.18
CA TYR A 140 -2.47 -16.12 -6.69
C TYR A 140 -3.53 -15.05 -6.96
N TYR A 141 -4.73 -15.46 -7.35
CA TYR A 141 -5.84 -14.56 -7.70
C TYR A 141 -6.75 -14.22 -6.54
N ILE A 142 -6.53 -14.81 -5.37
CA ILE A 142 -7.29 -14.50 -4.16
C ILE A 142 -7.09 -13.04 -3.78
N THR A 143 -8.21 -12.37 -3.50
CA THR A 143 -8.17 -11.00 -2.99
C THR A 143 -7.65 -10.98 -1.55
N GLU A 144 -6.55 -10.30 -1.33
CA GLU A 144 -6.05 -10.01 -0.01
C GLU A 144 -6.80 -8.82 0.58
N VAL A 145 -7.49 -9.06 1.68
CA VAL A 145 -8.20 -8.02 2.44
C VAL A 145 -7.50 -7.83 3.78
N LEU A 146 -6.87 -6.69 3.92
CA LEU A 146 -6.14 -6.36 5.13
C LEU A 146 -7.09 -5.83 6.21
N PRO A 147 -6.88 -6.15 7.50
CA PRO A 147 -7.74 -5.70 8.57
C PRO A 147 -7.75 -4.18 8.71
N PRO A 148 -8.87 -3.59 9.15
CA PRO A 148 -8.92 -2.16 9.41
C PRO A 148 -7.81 -1.71 10.36
N LEU A 149 -7.31 -0.49 10.17
CA LEU A 149 -6.28 0.08 11.02
C LEU A 149 -6.79 1.34 11.69
N PHE A 150 -6.56 1.43 13.00
CA PHE A 150 -6.87 2.59 13.82
C PHE A 150 -5.58 3.15 14.40
N LEU A 151 -5.29 4.40 14.07
CA LEU A 151 -4.15 5.15 14.59
C LEU A 151 -4.66 6.37 15.34
N ALA A 152 -4.15 6.58 16.52
CA ALA A 152 -4.50 7.75 17.32
C ALA A 152 -3.23 8.39 17.89
N ASN A 153 -3.07 9.68 17.63
CA ASN A 153 -1.92 10.46 18.04
C ASN A 153 -2.38 11.67 18.85
N ILE A 154 -1.65 12.00 19.87
CA ILE A 154 -1.89 13.16 20.71
C ILE A 154 -0.61 13.95 20.91
N ARG A 155 -0.73 15.27 20.87
CA ARG A 155 0.37 16.19 21.13
C ARG A 155 -0.13 17.33 22.01
N LEU A 156 0.52 17.54 23.15
CA LEU A 156 0.31 18.66 24.03
C LEU A 156 1.50 19.60 23.93
N SER A 157 1.25 20.86 23.60
CA SER A 157 2.26 21.90 23.49
C SER A 157 1.97 23.03 24.47
N LYS A 158 2.99 23.49 25.15
CA LYS A 158 2.96 24.63 26.08
C LYS A 158 3.87 25.73 25.55
N GLU A 159 3.34 26.94 25.39
CA GLU A 159 4.14 28.13 25.12
C GLU A 159 4.58 28.76 26.44
N ILE A 160 5.87 29.03 26.56
CA ILE A 160 6.49 29.62 27.76
C ILE A 160 7.11 30.96 27.36
N GLU A 161 6.58 32.05 27.92
CA GLU A 161 7.07 33.42 27.79
C GLU A 161 7.33 33.88 26.34
N ASP A 162 6.61 33.39 25.38
CA ASP A 162 6.77 33.66 23.95
C ASP A 162 8.15 33.35 23.35
N LYS A 163 9.06 32.79 24.17
CA LYS A 163 10.43 32.45 23.81
C LYS A 163 10.66 30.95 23.58
N MET A 164 9.85 30.12 24.17
CA MET A 164 10.02 28.68 24.12
C MET A 164 8.68 27.98 23.95
N LYS A 165 8.71 26.88 23.23
CA LYS A 165 7.59 25.92 23.12
C LYS A 165 8.05 24.55 23.51
N LEU A 166 7.43 23.99 24.53
CA LEU A 166 7.61 22.59 24.93
C LEU A 166 6.45 21.77 24.40
N SER A 167 6.73 20.64 23.77
CA SER A 167 5.71 19.71 23.29
C SER A 167 6.00 18.30 23.77
N LEU A 168 4.96 17.63 24.26
CA LEU A 168 4.97 16.20 24.56
C LEU A 168 4.05 15.51 23.56
N PHE A 169 4.43 14.36 23.07
CA PHE A 169 3.58 13.62 22.12
C PHE A 169 3.60 12.12 22.37
N VAL A 170 2.47 11.51 22.05
CA VAL A 170 2.30 10.06 22.02
C VAL A 170 1.69 9.70 20.67
N ASN A 171 2.34 8.83 19.93
CA ASN A 171 1.85 8.34 18.66
C ASN A 171 1.38 6.90 18.81
N ASN A 172 0.29 6.58 18.09
CA ASN A 172 -0.41 5.31 18.18
C ASN A 172 -0.74 4.90 19.62
N PHE A 173 -1.30 5.83 20.42
CA PHE A 173 -1.57 5.58 21.83
C PHE A 173 -2.61 4.48 22.07
N LEU A 174 -3.45 4.14 21.06
CA LEU A 174 -4.32 2.97 21.12
C LEU A 174 -3.55 1.66 21.06
N ASN A 175 -2.32 1.70 20.58
CA ASN A 175 -1.45 0.52 20.35
C ASN A 175 -2.17 -0.62 19.61
N TYR A 176 -3.11 -0.27 18.73
CA TYR A 176 -3.85 -1.24 17.94
C TYR A 176 -2.99 -1.78 16.81
N ARG A 177 -2.57 -3.03 16.94
CA ARG A 177 -1.65 -3.72 16.02
C ARG A 177 -2.22 -5.06 15.58
N PRO A 178 -3.23 -5.04 14.69
CA PRO A 178 -3.85 -6.28 14.23
C PRO A 178 -2.85 -7.15 13.51
N MET A 179 -2.93 -8.44 13.81
CA MET A 179 -2.17 -9.46 13.09
C MET A 179 -2.95 -9.82 11.82
N HIS A 180 -2.24 -9.98 10.73
CA HIS A 180 -2.78 -10.43 9.45
C HIS A 180 -1.91 -11.55 8.90
N MET A 181 -2.55 -12.59 8.40
CA MET A 181 -1.92 -13.65 7.64
C MET A 181 -2.11 -13.35 6.16
N TYR A 182 -1.02 -13.20 5.44
CA TYR A 182 -1.06 -13.10 3.98
C TYR A 182 -1.34 -14.48 3.38
N ILE A 183 -2.42 -14.59 2.61
CA ILE A 183 -2.86 -15.86 2.03
C ILE A 183 -1.80 -16.46 1.10
N ARG A 184 -1.17 -15.59 0.30
CA ARG A 184 -0.17 -16.04 -0.69
C ARG A 184 1.13 -16.54 -0.11
N SER A 185 1.62 -15.89 0.94
CA SER A 185 2.93 -16.24 1.53
C SER A 185 2.80 -17.01 2.82
N GLU A 186 1.58 -17.28 3.28
CA GLU A 186 1.27 -17.91 4.57
C GLU A 186 2.01 -17.29 5.75
N SER A 187 2.41 -16.01 5.57
CA SER A 187 3.20 -15.29 6.56
C SER A 187 2.35 -14.36 7.40
N TYR A 188 2.69 -14.27 8.68
CA TYR A 188 2.02 -13.37 9.62
C TYR A 188 2.77 -12.06 9.73
N THR A 189 2.03 -10.95 9.68
CA THR A 189 2.59 -9.63 9.95
C THR A 189 1.70 -8.86 10.92
N ARG A 190 2.33 -8.00 11.71
CA ARG A 190 1.60 -7.00 12.52
C ARG A 190 1.59 -5.68 11.79
N ARG A 191 0.42 -5.17 11.55
CA ARG A 191 0.24 -3.85 10.96
C ARG A 191 0.31 -2.79 12.06
N ASN A 192 0.63 -1.58 11.68
CA ASN A 192 0.88 -0.42 12.53
C ASN A 192 2.19 -0.46 13.34
N PRO A 193 2.82 0.68 13.53
CA PRO A 193 3.93 0.82 14.47
C PRO A 193 3.46 0.58 15.90
N SER A 194 4.37 0.25 16.77
CA SER A 194 4.13 0.27 18.21
C SER A 194 3.90 1.70 18.70
N ILE A 195 3.30 1.82 19.89
CA ILE A 195 3.23 3.09 20.59
C ILE A 195 4.63 3.66 20.78
N TYR A 196 4.78 4.94 20.54
CA TYR A 196 5.99 5.68 20.91
C TYR A 196 5.64 7.09 21.38
N PHE A 197 6.47 7.63 22.23
CA PHE A 197 6.32 8.96 22.82
C PHE A 197 7.64 9.74 22.77
N GLY A 198 7.54 11.04 22.85
CA GLY A 198 8.70 11.91 22.86
C GLY A 198 8.38 13.32 23.33
N ALA A 199 9.42 14.11 23.43
CA ALA A 199 9.36 15.52 23.77
C ALA A 199 10.13 16.35 22.73
N GLU A 200 9.70 17.58 22.52
CA GLU A 200 10.33 18.54 21.63
C GLU A 200 10.39 19.91 22.30
N ILE A 201 11.51 20.58 22.21
CA ILE A 201 11.69 21.94 22.69
C ILE A 201 12.08 22.80 21.49
N ILE A 202 11.35 23.89 21.28
CA ILE A 202 11.62 24.88 20.24
C ILE A 202 11.91 26.21 20.93
N PHE A 203 13.08 26.79 20.67
CA PHE A 203 13.42 28.16 21.07
C PHE A 203 13.12 29.10 19.92
N LYS A 204 12.45 30.21 20.24
CA LYS A 204 12.25 31.34 19.32
C LYS A 204 13.41 32.33 19.54
N ILE A 205 14.26 32.48 18.56
CA ILE A 205 15.39 33.40 18.52
C ILE A 205 14.91 34.75 17.99
#